data_59b753b1ee1038d111572367adbe2005
#
_entry.id   59b753b1ee1038d111572367adbe2005
#
_cell.length_a   1.000
_cell.length_b   1.000
_cell.length_c   1.000
_cell.angle_alpha   90.00
_cell.angle_beta   90.00
_cell.angle_gamma   90.00
#
_symmetry.space_group_name_H-M   'P 1'
#
loop_
_entity.id
_entity.type
_entity.pdbx_description
1 polymer ?
#
loop_
_entity_poly.entity_id
_entity_poly.type
_entity_poly.pdbx_seq_one_letter_code
_entity_poly.pdbx_strand_id
1 'polypeptide(L)'
;MDFTYDDEQQALREAVRGLLATAYADHDARRRTVAEDPGFDRALWGRLAEMGVLGLPFAEDHGGVGAGPVEIGIVCQELGRVLAPEPYLAAVVHAGGLVAALGSPEQKADLLGRLSAGEVVLAAADTSPGSRWSSAADGVSATVSDGTWTLDGVADPVVGGDVADHLVVTAALPDGGTGVFVVDADAVRRTGYAAADLTRAASVHFDASAATPLGEPGRDLTASIAVISDLTRIMGANQALGVMQSQVRATTDYLRSRKQFGVTLNTFQALTFRAADMYVQLELAHSVVDWATMTIAGGDRAAVADAADRVGLQVARAGRHIGQEAIQLHGGIGMTAEYAVGVGTAHLEVLDQWLGNAHHHLARLSGRVTDHDLVEALS
;
A
#
# COMPACT_ATOMS: atom_id res chain seq x y z
N MET A 1 -25.96 -0.17 -1.67
CA MET A 1 -24.88 0.40 -0.87
C MET A 1 -24.83 1.89 -1.18
N ASP A 2 -24.73 2.73 -0.17
CA ASP A 2 -24.45 4.15 -0.32
C ASP A 2 -22.93 4.32 -0.18
N PHE A 3 -22.28 4.90 -1.19
CA PHE A 3 -20.85 5.17 -1.22
C PHE A 3 -20.53 6.64 -0.94
N THR A 4 -21.54 7.41 -0.49
CA THR A 4 -21.35 8.82 -0.16
C THR A 4 -20.67 8.94 1.20
N TYR A 5 -19.61 9.71 1.27
CA TYR A 5 -18.94 10.02 2.54
C TYR A 5 -19.89 10.86 3.43
N ASP A 6 -19.89 10.53 4.72
CA ASP A 6 -20.55 11.37 5.72
C ASP A 6 -19.73 12.66 6.01
N ASP A 7 -20.28 13.53 6.87
CA ASP A 7 -19.66 14.82 7.17
C ASP A 7 -18.28 14.68 7.85
N GLU A 8 -18.06 13.66 8.69
CA GLU A 8 -16.80 13.40 9.38
C GLU A 8 -15.74 12.86 8.41
N GLN A 9 -16.13 11.93 7.55
CA GLN A 9 -15.27 11.38 6.48
C GLN A 9 -14.87 12.46 5.47
N GLN A 10 -15.81 13.35 5.11
CA GLN A 10 -15.51 14.48 4.22
C GLN A 10 -14.56 15.47 4.89
N ALA A 11 -14.74 15.78 6.19
CA ALA A 11 -13.85 16.64 6.95
C ALA A 11 -12.43 16.05 7.05
N LEU A 12 -12.31 14.74 7.33
CA LEU A 12 -11.03 14.03 7.31
C LEU A 12 -10.34 14.16 5.94
N ARG A 13 -11.09 13.88 4.87
CA ARG A 13 -10.58 14.00 3.50
C ARG A 13 -10.05 15.39 3.20
N GLU A 14 -10.80 16.44 3.55
CA GLU A 14 -10.40 17.83 3.32
C GLU A 14 -9.17 18.23 4.15
N ALA A 15 -9.09 17.79 5.40
CA ALA A 15 -7.97 18.06 6.28
C ALA A 15 -6.67 17.39 5.76
N VAL A 16 -6.71 16.10 5.44
CA VAL A 16 -5.56 15.36 4.88
C VAL A 16 -5.15 15.94 3.53
N ARG A 17 -6.12 16.23 2.64
CA ARG A 17 -5.87 16.87 1.34
C ARG A 17 -5.19 18.22 1.48
N GLY A 18 -5.64 19.07 2.38
CA GLY A 18 -5.07 20.40 2.63
C GLY A 18 -3.63 20.30 3.12
N LEU A 19 -3.35 19.39 4.04
CA LEU A 19 -2.01 19.14 4.57
C LEU A 19 -1.06 18.67 3.46
N LEU A 20 -1.46 17.67 2.69
CA LEU A 20 -0.65 17.08 1.60
C LEU A 20 -0.45 18.06 0.43
N ALA A 21 -1.47 18.85 0.07
CA ALA A 21 -1.35 19.88 -0.97
C ALA A 21 -0.37 21.00 -0.59
N THR A 22 -0.18 21.26 0.70
CA THR A 22 0.82 22.19 1.18
C THR A 22 2.24 21.62 1.09
N ALA A 23 2.41 20.35 1.46
CA ALA A 23 3.71 19.69 1.45
C ALA A 23 4.18 19.36 0.02
N TYR A 24 3.28 18.91 -0.83
CA TYR A 24 3.54 18.49 -2.21
C TYR A 24 2.77 19.36 -3.20
N ALA A 25 2.94 20.70 -3.07
CA ALA A 25 2.28 21.69 -3.92
C ALA A 25 2.61 21.50 -5.42
N ASP A 26 3.80 20.99 -5.69
CA ASP A 26 4.28 20.67 -7.03
C ASP A 26 5.11 19.37 -7.04
N HIS A 27 5.36 18.85 -8.23
CA HIS A 27 6.16 17.65 -8.41
C HIS A 27 7.62 17.81 -7.96
N ASP A 28 8.19 19.01 -8.04
CA ASP A 28 9.57 19.28 -7.62
C ASP A 28 9.74 19.21 -6.10
N ALA A 29 8.71 19.55 -5.32
CA ALA A 29 8.72 19.34 -3.87
C ALA A 29 8.91 17.87 -3.54
N ARG A 30 8.12 16.97 -4.14
CA ARG A 30 8.27 15.51 -3.98
C ARG A 30 9.66 15.04 -4.42
N ARG A 31 10.16 15.52 -5.56
CA ARG A 31 11.50 15.13 -6.08
C ARG A 31 12.61 15.45 -5.09
N ARG A 32 12.54 16.62 -4.45
CA ARG A 32 13.51 17.00 -3.40
C ARG A 32 13.42 16.05 -2.22
N THR A 33 12.20 15.79 -1.73
CA THR A 33 11.97 14.90 -0.57
C THR A 33 12.53 13.49 -0.81
N VAL A 34 12.25 12.88 -1.95
CA VAL A 34 12.73 11.50 -2.22
C VAL A 34 14.23 11.41 -2.52
N ALA A 35 14.86 12.52 -2.91
CA ALA A 35 16.30 12.60 -3.19
C ALA A 35 17.15 12.71 -1.92
N GLU A 36 16.56 13.14 -0.81
CA GLU A 36 17.22 13.32 0.48
C GLU A 36 16.87 12.19 1.44
N ASP A 37 17.73 11.88 2.39
CA ASP A 37 17.41 10.93 3.46
C ASP A 37 16.46 11.59 4.48
N PRO A 38 15.45 10.88 4.95
CA PRO A 38 15.15 9.45 4.78
C PRO A 38 14.28 9.10 3.54
N GLY A 39 14.06 9.99 2.60
CA GLY A 39 13.23 9.78 1.41
C GLY A 39 11.74 10.09 1.60
N PHE A 40 11.35 10.60 2.76
CA PHE A 40 10.04 11.16 3.09
C PHE A 40 10.17 12.35 4.04
N ASP A 41 9.15 13.17 4.18
CA ASP A 41 9.16 14.36 5.06
C ASP A 41 8.78 13.98 6.50
N ARG A 42 9.78 13.87 7.41
CA ARG A 42 9.56 13.60 8.83
C ARG A 42 8.68 14.64 9.52
N ALA A 43 8.71 15.91 9.08
CA ALA A 43 7.85 16.93 9.66
C ALA A 43 6.39 16.72 9.22
N LEU A 44 6.15 16.29 7.98
CA LEU A 44 4.83 15.90 7.52
C LEU A 44 4.34 14.63 8.25
N TRP A 45 5.21 13.66 8.45
CA TRP A 45 4.90 12.45 9.23
C TRP A 45 4.45 12.81 10.65
N GLY A 46 5.18 13.71 11.34
CA GLY A 46 4.78 14.23 12.65
C GLY A 46 3.42 14.94 12.64
N ARG A 47 3.14 15.76 11.61
CA ARG A 47 1.83 16.42 11.48
C ARG A 47 0.68 15.42 11.22
N LEU A 48 0.93 14.36 10.46
CA LEU A 48 -0.03 13.28 10.29
C LEU A 48 -0.30 12.56 11.63
N ALA A 49 0.74 12.38 12.46
CA ALA A 49 0.58 11.85 13.82
C ALA A 49 -0.26 12.78 14.70
N GLU A 50 0.06 14.09 14.74
CA GLU A 50 -0.69 15.11 15.50
C GLU A 50 -2.17 15.18 15.11
N MET A 51 -2.50 14.88 13.84
CA MET A 51 -3.88 14.76 13.35
C MET A 51 -4.54 13.43 13.69
N GLY A 52 -3.83 12.49 14.33
CA GLY A 52 -4.33 11.14 14.61
C GLY A 52 -4.35 10.19 13.41
N VAL A 53 -3.84 10.61 12.24
CA VAL A 53 -3.89 9.84 11.00
C VAL A 53 -3.10 8.54 11.09
N LEU A 54 -1.94 8.54 11.78
CA LEU A 54 -1.12 7.35 11.94
C LEU A 54 -1.75 6.32 12.89
N GLY A 55 -2.62 6.78 13.81
CA GLY A 55 -3.35 5.93 14.74
C GLY A 55 -4.75 5.51 14.28
N LEU A 56 -5.21 5.95 13.10
CA LEU A 56 -6.59 5.69 12.64
C LEU A 56 -7.03 4.22 12.78
N PRO A 57 -6.26 3.20 12.35
CA PRO A 57 -6.72 1.81 12.39
C PRO A 57 -6.62 1.15 13.77
N PHE A 58 -5.98 1.77 14.75
CA PHE A 58 -5.68 1.14 16.02
C PHE A 58 -6.69 1.52 17.11
N ALA A 59 -6.85 0.64 18.09
CA ALA A 59 -7.74 0.90 19.22
C ALA A 59 -7.22 2.06 20.09
N GLU A 60 -8.12 2.75 20.77
CA GLU A 60 -7.80 3.88 21.66
C GLU A 60 -6.81 3.50 22.77
N ASP A 61 -6.92 2.29 23.33
CA ASP A 61 -6.00 1.74 24.35
C ASP A 61 -4.54 1.63 23.86
N HIS A 62 -4.31 1.74 22.56
CA HIS A 62 -3.00 1.66 21.92
C HIS A 62 -2.63 2.98 21.22
N GLY A 63 -3.21 4.10 21.64
CA GLY A 63 -2.95 5.42 21.08
C GLY A 63 -3.60 5.67 19.71
N GLY A 64 -4.57 4.85 19.35
CA GLY A 64 -5.30 4.94 18.08
C GLY A 64 -6.63 5.70 18.20
N VAL A 65 -7.39 5.67 17.11
CA VAL A 65 -8.71 6.31 16.97
C VAL A 65 -9.83 5.28 16.80
N GLY A 66 -9.48 4.04 16.40
CA GLY A 66 -10.47 2.98 16.14
C GLY A 66 -11.33 3.24 14.92
N ALA A 67 -10.81 3.97 13.93
CA ALA A 67 -11.54 4.29 12.71
C ALA A 67 -11.78 3.07 11.81
N GLY A 68 -12.79 3.18 10.96
CA GLY A 68 -13.16 2.14 10.03
C GLY A 68 -12.29 2.09 8.76
N PRO A 69 -12.55 1.10 7.88
CA PRO A 69 -11.78 0.94 6.65
C PRO A 69 -11.99 2.09 5.65
N VAL A 70 -13.11 2.81 5.73
CA VAL A 70 -13.39 3.94 4.82
C VAL A 70 -12.44 5.10 5.11
N GLU A 71 -12.24 5.44 6.37
CA GLU A 71 -11.35 6.52 6.82
C GLU A 71 -9.88 6.20 6.44
N ILE A 72 -9.45 4.96 6.61
CA ILE A 72 -8.11 4.51 6.20
C ILE A 72 -7.97 4.59 4.67
N GLY A 73 -8.99 4.19 3.93
CA GLY A 73 -9.07 4.29 2.47
C GLY A 73 -8.95 5.74 1.98
N ILE A 74 -9.64 6.67 2.64
CA ILE A 74 -9.55 8.12 2.36
C ILE A 74 -8.11 8.61 2.46
N VAL A 75 -7.41 8.26 3.54
CA VAL A 75 -6.00 8.64 3.73
C VAL A 75 -5.13 8.07 2.61
N CYS A 76 -5.29 6.78 2.29
CA CYS A 76 -4.54 6.13 1.21
C CYS A 76 -4.79 6.82 -0.14
N GLN A 77 -6.05 7.17 -0.46
CA GLN A 77 -6.37 7.89 -1.70
C GLN A 77 -5.71 9.26 -1.78
N GLU A 78 -5.75 10.04 -0.69
CA GLU A 78 -5.17 11.39 -0.69
C GLU A 78 -3.63 11.34 -0.76
N LEU A 79 -2.97 10.37 -0.11
CA LEU A 79 -1.53 10.12 -0.26
C LEU A 79 -1.18 9.74 -1.71
N GLY A 80 -1.93 8.82 -2.31
CA GLY A 80 -1.75 8.43 -3.72
C GLY A 80 -1.92 9.58 -4.69
N ARG A 81 -2.88 10.47 -4.44
CA ARG A 81 -3.20 11.60 -5.31
C ARG A 81 -2.03 12.57 -5.52
N VAL A 82 -1.16 12.73 -4.53
CA VAL A 82 0.04 13.58 -4.59
C VAL A 82 1.34 12.77 -4.68
N LEU A 83 1.26 11.45 -4.77
CA LEU A 83 2.40 10.53 -4.77
C LEU A 83 3.28 10.72 -3.51
N ALA A 84 2.65 10.92 -2.36
CA ALA A 84 3.34 11.12 -1.10
C ALA A 84 4.24 9.92 -0.77
N PRO A 85 5.54 10.14 -0.47
CA PRO A 85 6.48 9.06 -0.19
C PRO A 85 6.42 8.56 1.26
N GLU A 86 5.60 9.16 2.10
CA GLU A 86 5.38 8.75 3.48
C GLU A 86 4.94 7.29 3.55
N PRO A 87 5.58 6.43 4.38
CA PRO A 87 5.37 5.00 4.38
C PRO A 87 4.07 4.55 5.07
N TYR A 88 2.97 5.29 4.92
CA TYR A 88 1.71 5.02 5.60
C TYR A 88 1.17 3.61 5.34
N LEU A 89 1.09 3.22 4.06
CA LEU A 89 0.58 1.89 3.70
C LEU A 89 1.48 0.77 4.26
N ALA A 90 2.81 0.93 4.19
CA ALA A 90 3.75 -0.06 4.67
C ALA A 90 3.85 -0.10 6.19
N ALA A 91 3.95 1.07 6.85
CA ALA A 91 4.20 1.15 8.28
C ALA A 91 2.91 1.03 9.12
N VAL A 92 1.85 1.76 8.73
CA VAL A 92 0.61 1.80 9.51
C VAL A 92 -0.31 0.65 9.14
N VAL A 93 -0.62 0.49 7.84
CA VAL A 93 -1.62 -0.49 7.41
C VAL A 93 -1.05 -1.91 7.47
N HIS A 94 0.14 -2.15 6.92
CA HIS A 94 0.71 -3.49 6.81
C HIS A 94 1.42 -3.92 8.11
N ALA A 95 2.56 -3.31 8.44
CA ALA A 95 3.34 -3.69 9.63
C ALA A 95 2.56 -3.44 10.93
N GLY A 96 1.95 -2.27 11.07
CA GLY A 96 1.08 -1.93 12.20
C GLY A 96 -0.14 -2.85 12.30
N GLY A 97 -0.74 -3.22 11.17
CA GLY A 97 -1.82 -4.20 11.10
C GLY A 97 -1.42 -5.58 11.62
N LEU A 98 -0.21 -6.06 11.29
CA LEU A 98 0.34 -7.31 11.85
C LEU A 98 0.51 -7.21 13.37
N VAL A 99 1.06 -6.09 13.88
CA VAL A 99 1.20 -5.86 15.33
C VAL A 99 -0.18 -5.80 16.00
N ALA A 100 -1.13 -5.07 15.43
CA ALA A 100 -2.49 -4.95 15.96
C ALA A 100 -3.22 -6.29 16.04
N ALA A 101 -3.04 -7.15 15.04
CA ALA A 101 -3.69 -8.45 14.99
C ALA A 101 -3.06 -9.50 15.91
N LEU A 102 -1.73 -9.49 16.06
CA LEU A 102 -0.95 -10.61 16.59
C LEU A 102 -0.24 -10.30 17.92
N GLY A 103 0.11 -9.05 18.17
CA GLY A 103 0.90 -8.65 19.34
C GLY A 103 0.23 -8.93 20.68
N SER A 104 1.05 -9.11 21.74
CA SER A 104 0.56 -9.07 23.11
C SER A 104 0.05 -7.67 23.46
N PRO A 105 -0.74 -7.50 24.52
CA PRO A 105 -1.17 -6.17 24.97
C PRO A 105 0.00 -5.19 25.16
N GLU A 106 1.11 -5.65 25.72
CA GLU A 106 2.32 -4.84 25.96
C GLU A 106 3.00 -4.46 24.64
N GLN A 107 3.11 -5.41 23.69
CA GLN A 107 3.69 -5.14 22.36
C GLN A 107 2.84 -4.15 21.56
N LYS A 108 1.51 -4.28 21.65
CA LYS A 108 0.59 -3.32 21.00
C LYS A 108 0.71 -1.93 21.63
N ALA A 109 0.70 -1.83 22.96
CA ALA A 109 0.81 -0.55 23.65
C ALA A 109 2.12 0.18 23.31
N ASP A 110 3.25 -0.55 23.27
CA ASP A 110 4.56 0.03 22.91
C ASP A 110 4.63 0.38 21.42
N LEU A 111 4.53 -0.61 20.54
CA LEU A 111 4.81 -0.40 19.11
C LEU A 111 3.76 0.45 18.42
N LEU A 112 2.45 0.22 18.68
CA LEU A 112 1.39 0.99 18.05
C LEU A 112 1.27 2.39 18.66
N GLY A 113 1.51 2.54 19.97
CA GLY A 113 1.52 3.84 20.63
C GLY A 113 2.59 4.75 20.04
N ARG A 114 3.81 4.26 19.92
CA ARG A 114 4.94 5.01 19.33
C ARG A 114 4.74 5.26 17.83
N LEU A 115 4.18 4.29 17.08
CA LEU A 115 3.84 4.47 15.67
C LEU A 115 2.77 5.55 15.49
N SER A 116 1.70 5.52 16.29
CA SER A 116 0.62 6.52 16.26
C SER A 116 1.11 7.91 16.60
N ALA A 117 2.09 8.02 17.52
CA ALA A 117 2.77 9.28 17.86
C ALA A 117 3.78 9.74 16.79
N GLY A 118 4.05 8.92 15.75
CA GLY A 118 5.04 9.23 14.72
C GLY A 118 6.50 9.11 15.17
N GLU A 119 6.73 8.50 16.33
CA GLU A 119 8.06 8.34 16.94
C GLU A 119 8.88 7.23 16.28
N VAL A 120 8.20 6.21 15.74
CA VAL A 120 8.83 5.08 15.05
C VAL A 120 8.17 4.81 13.71
N VAL A 121 8.94 4.21 12.80
CA VAL A 121 8.48 3.65 11.54
C VAL A 121 8.64 2.13 11.61
N LEU A 122 7.58 1.39 11.30
CA LEU A 122 7.59 -0.05 11.18
C LEU A 122 7.69 -0.47 9.71
N ALA A 123 8.32 -1.61 9.42
CA ALA A 123 8.23 -2.23 8.11
C ALA A 123 8.04 -3.74 8.21
N ALA A 124 7.22 -4.32 7.34
CA ALA A 124 7.01 -5.75 7.27
C ALA A 124 8.07 -6.40 6.36
N ALA A 125 8.82 -7.35 6.92
CA ALA A 125 9.81 -8.16 6.22
C ALA A 125 9.21 -9.55 5.99
N ASP A 126 8.27 -9.63 5.05
CA ASP A 126 7.44 -10.81 4.77
C ASP A 126 7.53 -11.31 3.32
N THR A 127 8.45 -10.73 2.54
CA THR A 127 8.66 -11.09 1.14
C THR A 127 10.05 -11.70 0.98
N SER A 128 10.15 -12.83 0.27
CA SER A 128 11.43 -13.42 -0.09
C SER A 128 11.74 -13.24 -1.58
N PRO A 129 13.02 -13.29 -1.97
CA PRO A 129 13.40 -13.21 -3.39
C PRO A 129 12.81 -14.33 -4.27
N GLY A 130 12.47 -15.47 -3.66
CA GLY A 130 11.98 -16.67 -4.37
C GLY A 130 10.47 -16.81 -4.40
N SER A 131 9.75 -16.20 -3.46
CA SER A 131 8.31 -16.39 -3.27
C SER A 131 7.64 -15.07 -2.93
N ARG A 132 6.99 -14.47 -3.91
CA ARG A 132 6.21 -13.25 -3.72
C ARG A 132 4.76 -13.59 -3.38
N TRP A 133 4.13 -12.72 -2.58
CA TRP A 133 2.71 -12.74 -2.25
C TRP A 133 2.22 -13.99 -1.50
N SER A 134 3.14 -14.76 -0.92
CA SER A 134 2.84 -15.89 -0.04
C SER A 134 2.71 -15.42 1.40
N SER A 135 1.72 -15.96 2.14
CA SER A 135 1.63 -15.78 3.59
C SER A 135 2.44 -16.82 4.37
N ALA A 136 2.95 -17.84 3.68
CA ALA A 136 3.90 -18.81 4.23
C ALA A 136 5.33 -18.28 4.00
N ALA A 137 6.09 -18.16 5.07
CA ALA A 137 7.49 -17.72 4.99
C ALA A 137 8.38 -18.82 4.41
N ASP A 138 9.28 -18.44 3.50
CA ASP A 138 10.26 -19.32 2.88
C ASP A 138 11.66 -18.70 2.74
N GLY A 139 11.78 -17.38 2.92
CA GLY A 139 13.05 -16.64 2.80
C GLY A 139 13.81 -16.47 4.12
N VAL A 140 13.08 -16.53 5.24
CA VAL A 140 13.63 -16.40 6.58
C VAL A 140 13.17 -17.59 7.41
N SER A 141 14.07 -18.17 8.19
CA SER A 141 13.81 -19.25 9.14
C SER A 141 14.04 -18.80 10.56
N ALA A 142 13.23 -19.29 11.49
CA ALA A 142 13.39 -19.06 12.92
C ALA A 142 13.94 -20.31 13.62
N THR A 143 14.85 -20.11 14.54
CA THR A 143 15.34 -21.17 15.44
C THR A 143 15.18 -20.72 16.89
N VAL A 144 15.02 -21.68 17.81
CA VAL A 144 14.91 -21.41 19.24
C VAL A 144 15.88 -22.28 20.02
N SER A 145 16.67 -21.64 20.91
CA SER A 145 17.55 -22.33 21.84
C SER A 145 17.45 -21.66 23.20
N ASP A 146 17.22 -22.46 24.24
CA ASP A 146 17.05 -21.97 25.63
C ASP A 146 16.05 -20.81 25.75
N GLY A 147 14.96 -20.86 24.97
CA GLY A 147 13.91 -19.83 24.96
C GLY A 147 14.26 -18.57 24.18
N THR A 148 15.46 -18.47 23.59
CA THR A 148 15.88 -17.37 22.75
C THR A 148 15.63 -17.68 21.29
N TRP A 149 14.94 -16.79 20.58
CA TRP A 149 14.67 -16.91 19.15
C TRP A 149 15.70 -16.15 18.34
N THR A 150 16.15 -16.76 17.24
CA THR A 150 17.02 -16.15 16.25
C THR A 150 16.50 -16.40 14.84
N LEU A 151 16.78 -15.46 13.95
CA LEU A 151 16.36 -15.52 12.55
C LEU A 151 17.58 -15.62 11.63
N ASP A 152 17.45 -16.43 10.57
CA ASP A 152 18.43 -16.60 9.51
C ASP A 152 17.74 -16.52 8.14
N GLY A 153 18.33 -15.78 7.19
CA GLY A 153 17.81 -15.68 5.83
C GLY A 153 17.80 -14.27 5.26
N VAL A 154 16.97 -14.06 4.24
CA VAL A 154 16.86 -12.79 3.53
C VAL A 154 15.39 -12.45 3.26
N ALA A 155 15.00 -11.22 3.55
CA ALA A 155 13.75 -10.62 3.10
C ALA A 155 14.05 -9.52 2.07
N ASP A 156 13.41 -9.60 0.89
CA ASP A 156 13.60 -8.66 -0.21
C ASP A 156 12.45 -8.78 -1.25
N PRO A 157 11.75 -7.70 -1.61
CA PRO A 157 11.85 -6.33 -1.08
C PRO A 157 11.18 -6.15 0.28
N VAL A 158 11.76 -5.32 1.14
CA VAL A 158 11.12 -4.81 2.35
C VAL A 158 10.77 -3.34 2.12
N VAL A 159 9.51 -3.06 1.83
CA VAL A 159 9.03 -1.71 1.54
C VAL A 159 9.10 -0.87 2.82
N GLY A 160 9.79 0.28 2.76
CA GLY A 160 10.08 1.10 3.93
C GLY A 160 11.16 0.54 4.86
N GLY A 161 11.77 -0.61 4.53
CA GLY A 161 12.78 -1.27 5.37
C GLY A 161 14.07 -0.48 5.54
N ASP A 162 14.39 0.42 4.60
CA ASP A 162 15.55 1.31 4.68
C ASP A 162 15.43 2.33 5.83
N VAL A 163 14.20 2.77 6.11
CA VAL A 163 13.89 3.86 7.06
C VAL A 163 13.21 3.37 8.34
N ALA A 164 12.95 2.08 8.45
CA ALA A 164 12.28 1.48 9.60
C ALA A 164 13.15 1.49 10.85
N ASP A 165 12.52 1.71 12.00
CA ASP A 165 13.12 1.55 13.34
C ASP A 165 12.98 0.10 13.84
N HIS A 166 11.84 -0.55 13.52
CA HIS A 166 11.61 -1.96 13.82
C HIS A 166 11.06 -2.70 12.59
N LEU A 167 11.48 -3.95 12.45
CA LEU A 167 11.02 -4.87 11.42
C LEU A 167 10.04 -5.89 12.00
N VAL A 168 8.90 -6.07 11.36
CA VAL A 168 7.93 -7.14 11.63
C VAL A 168 8.20 -8.25 10.62
N VAL A 169 8.84 -9.32 11.06
CA VAL A 169 9.43 -10.34 10.20
C VAL A 169 8.59 -11.61 10.22
N THR A 170 8.23 -12.14 9.06
CA THR A 170 7.68 -13.48 8.94
C THR A 170 8.81 -14.50 8.77
N ALA A 171 8.78 -15.59 9.53
CA ALA A 171 9.80 -16.63 9.46
C ALA A 171 9.19 -18.03 9.57
N ALA A 172 9.77 -18.98 8.82
CA ALA A 172 9.40 -20.39 8.91
C ALA A 172 9.77 -20.94 10.30
N LEU A 173 8.81 -21.58 10.97
CA LEU A 173 9.00 -22.16 12.29
C LEU A 173 9.67 -23.55 12.21
N PRO A 174 10.44 -23.97 13.24
CA PRO A 174 11.11 -25.27 13.25
C PRO A 174 10.14 -26.45 13.10
N ASP A 175 8.96 -26.35 13.70
CA ASP A 175 7.93 -27.40 13.69
C ASP A 175 6.93 -27.25 12.52
N GLY A 176 7.21 -26.33 11.57
CA GLY A 176 6.36 -25.99 10.44
C GLY A 176 5.42 -24.82 10.71
N GLY A 177 4.88 -24.24 9.63
CA GLY A 177 4.09 -23.02 9.68
C GLY A 177 4.95 -21.74 9.68
N THR A 178 4.31 -20.59 9.89
CA THR A 178 4.94 -19.27 9.86
C THR A 178 4.72 -18.52 11.17
N GLY A 179 5.81 -18.13 11.82
CA GLY A 179 5.79 -17.21 12.97
C GLY A 179 5.99 -15.77 12.52
N VAL A 180 5.65 -14.84 13.41
CA VAL A 180 5.93 -13.40 13.22
C VAL A 180 6.79 -12.92 14.39
N PHE A 181 7.79 -12.11 14.08
CA PHE A 181 8.80 -11.64 15.02
C PHE A 181 9.02 -10.14 14.89
N VAL A 182 9.43 -9.50 15.97
CA VAL A 182 9.91 -8.12 15.98
C VAL A 182 11.41 -8.13 16.10
N VAL A 183 12.09 -7.38 15.24
CA VAL A 183 13.54 -7.21 15.21
C VAL A 183 13.87 -5.72 15.19
N ASP A 184 14.85 -5.30 16.00
CA ASP A 184 15.41 -3.95 15.89
C ASP A 184 16.11 -3.80 14.54
N ALA A 185 15.74 -2.80 13.77
CA ALA A 185 16.24 -2.63 12.43
C ALA A 185 17.76 -2.31 12.39
N ASP A 186 18.31 -1.74 13.46
CA ASP A 186 19.74 -1.47 13.58
C ASP A 186 20.56 -2.71 13.96
N ALA A 187 19.89 -3.78 14.43
CA ALA A 187 20.53 -5.04 14.79
C ALA A 187 20.79 -5.96 13.58
N VAL A 188 20.34 -5.58 12.37
CA VAL A 188 20.46 -6.39 11.15
C VAL A 188 21.08 -5.63 10.01
N ARG A 189 21.69 -6.37 9.08
CA ARG A 189 22.27 -5.75 7.89
C ARG A 189 21.19 -5.43 6.87
N ARG A 190 21.04 -4.14 6.57
CA ARG A 190 20.12 -3.63 5.56
C ARG A 190 20.89 -3.02 4.38
N THR A 191 20.42 -3.28 3.16
CA THR A 191 20.90 -2.62 1.96
C THR A 191 19.73 -1.87 1.35
N GLY A 192 19.65 -0.56 1.63
CA GLY A 192 18.63 0.33 1.13
C GLY A 192 18.76 0.59 -0.37
N TYR A 193 17.64 0.76 -1.03
CA TYR A 193 17.55 1.18 -2.44
C TYR A 193 16.26 1.94 -2.71
N ALA A 194 16.23 2.69 -3.81
CA ALA A 194 15.04 3.32 -4.31
C ALA A 194 14.30 2.39 -5.28
N ALA A 195 12.99 2.25 -5.11
CA ALA A 195 12.11 1.60 -6.06
C ALA A 195 11.94 2.44 -7.35
N ALA A 196 11.20 1.95 -8.34
CA ALA A 196 11.03 2.64 -9.62
C ALA A 196 10.36 4.03 -9.51
N ASP A 197 9.56 4.24 -8.48
CA ASP A 197 8.90 5.52 -8.14
C ASP A 197 9.70 6.38 -7.16
N LEU A 198 10.91 5.95 -6.82
CA LEU A 198 11.84 6.56 -5.86
C LEU A 198 11.42 6.42 -4.39
N THR A 199 10.40 5.64 -4.05
CA THR A 199 10.14 5.27 -2.65
C THR A 199 11.22 4.33 -2.11
N ARG A 200 11.37 4.28 -0.78
CA ARG A 200 12.45 3.53 -0.13
C ARG A 200 12.07 2.08 0.12
N ALA A 201 13.00 1.18 -0.17
CA ALA A 201 12.95 -0.24 0.17
C ALA A 201 14.33 -0.74 0.58
N ALA A 202 14.40 -1.94 1.15
CA ALA A 202 15.66 -2.58 1.51
C ALA A 202 15.64 -4.08 1.23
N SER A 203 16.84 -4.62 1.00
CA SER A 203 17.15 -6.04 1.23
C SER A 203 17.66 -6.19 2.66
N VAL A 204 17.02 -7.04 3.45
CA VAL A 204 17.33 -7.26 4.86
C VAL A 204 17.90 -8.66 5.05
N HIS A 205 19.05 -8.75 5.70
CA HIS A 205 19.77 -10.01 5.93
C HIS A 205 19.80 -10.33 7.41
N PHE A 206 19.33 -11.51 7.76
CA PHE A 206 19.35 -12.06 9.09
C PHE A 206 20.46 -13.12 9.18
N ASP A 207 21.31 -13.03 10.21
CA ASP A 207 22.42 -13.95 10.49
C ASP A 207 22.44 -14.20 12.01
N ALA A 208 21.80 -15.28 12.42
CA ALA A 208 21.49 -15.58 13.82
C ALA A 208 20.95 -14.35 14.60
N SER A 209 20.15 -13.53 13.92
CA SER A 209 19.68 -12.25 14.42
C SER A 209 18.66 -12.46 15.55
N ALA A 210 18.88 -11.83 16.71
CA ALA A 210 17.97 -11.91 17.86
C ALA A 210 16.61 -11.36 17.51
N ALA A 211 15.54 -12.08 17.86
CA ALA A 211 14.18 -11.72 17.53
C ALA A 211 13.22 -11.99 18.69
N THR A 212 12.21 -11.15 18.82
CA THR A 212 11.14 -11.31 19.81
C THR A 212 9.88 -11.80 19.10
N PRO A 213 9.30 -12.95 19.48
CA PRO A 213 8.03 -13.40 18.90
C PRO A 213 6.94 -12.35 19.08
N LEU A 214 6.16 -12.10 18.05
CA LEU A 214 4.98 -11.25 18.11
C LEU A 214 3.78 -12.11 18.56
N GLY A 215 3.30 -11.85 19.76
CA GLY A 215 2.25 -12.65 20.39
C GLY A 215 2.75 -14.00 20.93
N GLU A 216 2.00 -15.08 20.69
CA GLU A 216 2.28 -16.43 21.24
C GLU A 216 3.44 -17.10 20.47
N PRO A 217 4.56 -17.46 21.14
CA PRO A 217 5.71 -18.06 20.50
C PRO A 217 5.40 -19.43 19.87
N GLY A 218 5.96 -19.68 18.68
CA GLY A 218 5.86 -20.98 17.99
C GLY A 218 4.50 -21.31 17.37
N ARG A 219 3.54 -20.39 17.44
CA ARG A 219 2.22 -20.56 16.82
C ARG A 219 2.28 -20.30 15.30
N ASP A 220 1.65 -21.16 14.51
CA ASP A 220 1.44 -20.89 13.08
C ASP A 220 0.44 -19.74 12.89
N LEU A 221 0.90 -18.66 12.27
CA LEU A 221 0.16 -17.42 12.03
C LEU A 221 -0.16 -17.20 10.54
N THR A 222 0.11 -18.18 9.66
CA THR A 222 -0.07 -18.09 8.20
C THR A 222 -1.45 -17.55 7.82
N ALA A 223 -2.52 -18.04 8.46
CA ALA A 223 -3.89 -17.58 8.17
C ALA A 223 -4.13 -16.12 8.60
N SER A 224 -3.53 -15.68 9.70
CA SER A 224 -3.66 -14.30 10.18
C SER A 224 -2.87 -13.32 9.31
N ILE A 225 -1.67 -13.72 8.87
CA ILE A 225 -0.87 -12.96 7.90
C ILE A 225 -1.65 -12.77 6.60
N ALA A 226 -2.32 -13.82 6.10
CA ALA A 226 -3.14 -13.72 4.89
C ALA A 226 -4.24 -12.67 5.01
N VAL A 227 -4.92 -12.59 6.16
CA VAL A 227 -5.97 -11.58 6.40
C VAL A 227 -5.39 -10.17 6.32
N ILE A 228 -4.27 -9.91 7.00
CA ILE A 228 -3.65 -8.58 6.97
C ILE A 228 -3.13 -8.22 5.58
N SER A 229 -2.58 -9.19 4.85
CA SER A 229 -2.17 -8.99 3.45
C SER A 229 -3.36 -8.62 2.55
N ASP A 230 -4.53 -9.25 2.72
CA ASP A 230 -5.73 -8.92 1.96
C ASP A 230 -6.27 -7.53 2.31
N LEU A 231 -6.27 -7.13 3.60
CA LEU A 231 -6.60 -5.76 4.01
C LEU A 231 -5.62 -4.75 3.39
N THR A 232 -4.32 -5.04 3.42
CA THR A 232 -3.29 -4.17 2.82
C THR A 232 -3.49 -4.02 1.31
N ARG A 233 -3.88 -5.09 0.60
CA ARG A 233 -4.21 -5.04 -0.84
C ARG A 233 -5.37 -4.09 -1.12
N ILE A 234 -6.44 -4.15 -0.33
CA ILE A 234 -7.60 -3.25 -0.51
C ILE A 234 -7.22 -1.80 -0.21
N MET A 235 -6.41 -1.55 0.83
CA MET A 235 -5.92 -0.18 1.13
C MET A 235 -4.93 0.31 0.07
N GLY A 236 -4.07 -0.54 -0.45
CA GLY A 236 -3.20 -0.23 -1.59
C GLY A 236 -3.96 0.08 -2.87
N ALA A 237 -5.11 -0.59 -3.09
CA ALA A 237 -6.02 -0.26 -4.19
C ALA A 237 -6.64 1.14 -4.03
N ASN A 238 -6.94 1.58 -2.80
CA ASN A 238 -7.33 2.97 -2.52
C ASN A 238 -6.21 3.95 -2.87
N GLN A 239 -4.95 3.65 -2.51
CA GLN A 239 -3.82 4.49 -2.88
C GLN A 239 -3.63 4.58 -4.39
N ALA A 240 -3.71 3.44 -5.09
CA ALA A 240 -3.65 3.39 -6.55
C ALA A 240 -4.79 4.18 -7.21
N LEU A 241 -6.00 4.16 -6.64
CA LEU A 241 -7.13 4.96 -7.12
C LEU A 241 -6.82 6.45 -7.07
N GLY A 242 -6.22 6.94 -5.98
CA GLY A 242 -5.77 8.33 -5.86
C GLY A 242 -4.76 8.73 -6.95
N VAL A 243 -3.79 7.84 -7.26
CA VAL A 243 -2.83 8.04 -8.37
C VAL A 243 -3.55 8.09 -9.71
N MET A 244 -4.45 7.15 -10.01
CA MET A 244 -5.20 7.10 -11.25
C MET A 244 -6.06 8.36 -11.46
N GLN A 245 -6.74 8.84 -10.41
CA GLN A 245 -7.50 10.11 -10.44
C GLN A 245 -6.60 11.30 -10.80
N SER A 246 -5.42 11.38 -10.21
CA SER A 246 -4.44 12.43 -10.50
C SER A 246 -3.96 12.36 -11.95
N GLN A 247 -3.68 11.18 -12.46
CA GLN A 247 -3.21 10.98 -13.85
C GLN A 247 -4.28 11.33 -14.89
N VAL A 248 -5.53 10.90 -14.69
CA VAL A 248 -6.64 11.23 -15.59
C VAL A 248 -6.86 12.74 -15.62
N ARG A 249 -6.83 13.41 -14.45
CA ARG A 249 -6.96 14.86 -14.34
C ARG A 249 -5.81 15.58 -15.07
N ALA A 250 -4.56 15.23 -14.75
CA ALA A 250 -3.38 15.85 -15.38
C ALA A 250 -3.40 15.69 -16.90
N THR A 251 -3.76 14.51 -17.42
CA THR A 251 -3.88 14.24 -18.85
C THR A 251 -4.97 15.09 -19.49
N THR A 252 -6.13 15.19 -18.86
CA THR A 252 -7.24 16.00 -19.38
C THR A 252 -6.87 17.48 -19.43
N ASP A 253 -6.23 18.00 -18.39
CA ASP A 253 -5.78 19.39 -18.32
C ASP A 253 -4.69 19.68 -19.37
N TYR A 254 -3.78 18.72 -19.58
CA TYR A 254 -2.77 18.82 -20.64
C TYR A 254 -3.40 18.88 -22.04
N LEU A 255 -4.34 18.00 -22.36
CA LEU A 255 -5.04 18.00 -23.66
C LEU A 255 -5.80 19.31 -23.92
N ARG A 256 -6.35 19.94 -22.88
CA ARG A 256 -7.07 21.22 -22.95
C ARG A 256 -6.14 22.42 -23.13
N SER A 257 -4.93 22.35 -22.61
CA SER A 257 -3.99 23.49 -22.61
C SER A 257 -2.96 23.43 -23.75
N ARG A 258 -2.48 22.23 -24.10
CA ARG A 258 -1.44 22.03 -25.10
C ARG A 258 -1.97 22.25 -26.52
N LYS A 259 -1.25 23.10 -27.28
CA LYS A 259 -1.57 23.39 -28.70
C LYS A 259 -0.57 22.70 -29.64
N GLN A 260 -1.08 22.08 -30.67
CA GLN A 260 -0.35 21.61 -31.85
C GLN A 260 -1.20 21.82 -33.11
N PHE A 261 -0.57 22.01 -34.25
CA PHE A 261 -1.27 22.28 -35.53
C PHE A 261 -2.27 23.43 -35.45
N GLY A 262 -2.01 24.44 -34.60
CA GLY A 262 -2.85 25.62 -34.46
C GLY A 262 -4.06 25.49 -33.54
N VAL A 263 -4.34 24.29 -32.99
CA VAL A 263 -5.48 24.01 -32.10
C VAL A 263 -5.03 23.29 -30.82
N THR A 264 -5.91 23.22 -29.83
CA THR A 264 -5.67 22.44 -28.61
C THR A 264 -5.83 20.95 -28.90
N LEU A 265 -5.07 20.10 -28.18
CA LEU A 265 -5.03 18.65 -28.43
C LEU A 265 -6.41 17.99 -28.25
N ASN A 266 -7.25 18.49 -27.35
CA ASN A 266 -8.60 17.98 -27.12
C ASN A 266 -9.57 18.17 -28.31
N THR A 267 -9.18 18.87 -29.37
CA THR A 267 -9.97 18.96 -30.61
C THR A 267 -9.80 17.73 -31.53
N PHE A 268 -8.78 16.92 -31.30
CA PHE A 268 -8.55 15.69 -32.02
C PHE A 268 -9.34 14.53 -31.41
N GLN A 269 -10.35 14.02 -32.12
CA GLN A 269 -11.24 12.94 -31.65
C GLN A 269 -10.46 11.72 -31.16
N ALA A 270 -9.40 11.31 -31.85
CA ALA A 270 -8.58 10.16 -31.44
C ALA A 270 -8.00 10.31 -30.03
N LEU A 271 -7.57 11.51 -29.63
CA LEU A 271 -7.04 11.78 -28.29
C LEU A 271 -8.16 11.87 -27.24
N THR A 272 -9.29 12.46 -27.63
CA THR A 272 -10.46 12.59 -26.74
C THR A 272 -11.06 11.22 -26.40
N PHE A 273 -11.14 10.31 -27.38
CA PHE A 273 -11.64 8.95 -27.13
C PHE A 273 -10.72 8.17 -26.17
N ARG A 274 -9.40 8.28 -26.33
CA ARG A 274 -8.45 7.66 -25.39
C ARG A 274 -8.59 8.21 -23.97
N ALA A 275 -8.75 9.53 -23.84
CA ALA A 275 -9.01 10.14 -22.53
C ALA A 275 -10.37 9.69 -21.93
N ALA A 276 -11.38 9.48 -22.75
CA ALA A 276 -12.66 8.92 -22.32
C ALA A 276 -12.52 7.46 -21.85
N ASP A 277 -11.73 6.64 -22.54
CA ASP A 277 -11.43 5.26 -22.11
C ASP A 277 -10.69 5.23 -20.77
N MET A 278 -9.72 6.14 -20.54
CA MET A 278 -9.08 6.29 -19.23
C MET A 278 -10.09 6.60 -18.14
N TYR A 279 -11.05 7.49 -18.41
CA TYR A 279 -12.11 7.84 -17.47
C TYR A 279 -13.02 6.63 -17.16
N VAL A 280 -13.41 5.86 -18.17
CA VAL A 280 -14.20 4.63 -17.97
C VAL A 280 -13.46 3.63 -17.08
N GLN A 281 -12.16 3.40 -17.32
CA GLN A 281 -11.35 2.51 -16.50
C GLN A 281 -11.23 3.03 -15.06
N LEU A 282 -11.11 4.34 -14.86
CA LEU A 282 -11.09 4.97 -13.55
C LEU A 282 -12.40 4.71 -12.78
N GLU A 283 -13.56 4.93 -13.40
CA GLU A 283 -14.87 4.75 -12.75
C GLU A 283 -15.15 3.28 -12.40
N LEU A 284 -14.73 2.34 -13.27
CA LEU A 284 -14.80 0.91 -12.97
C LEU A 284 -13.92 0.54 -11.78
N ALA A 285 -12.69 1.05 -11.73
CA ALA A 285 -11.79 0.83 -10.60
C ALA A 285 -12.36 1.44 -9.31
N HIS A 286 -12.88 2.67 -9.36
CA HIS A 286 -13.49 3.36 -8.23
C HIS A 286 -14.62 2.52 -7.62
N SER A 287 -15.57 2.08 -8.43
CA SER A 287 -16.70 1.28 -7.97
C SER A 287 -16.27 -0.01 -7.26
N VAL A 288 -15.23 -0.69 -7.76
CA VAL A 288 -14.74 -1.93 -7.16
C VAL A 288 -13.93 -1.65 -5.89
N VAL A 289 -13.17 -0.55 -5.84
CA VAL A 289 -12.41 -0.13 -4.64
C VAL A 289 -13.37 0.21 -3.50
N ASP A 290 -14.42 0.99 -3.76
CA ASP A 290 -15.41 1.35 -2.75
C ASP A 290 -16.12 0.11 -2.22
N TRP A 291 -16.56 -0.78 -3.11
CA TRP A 291 -17.17 -2.05 -2.72
C TRP A 291 -16.23 -2.90 -1.86
N ALA A 292 -14.97 -3.06 -2.25
CA ALA A 292 -13.99 -3.86 -1.50
C ALA A 292 -13.70 -3.24 -0.12
N THR A 293 -13.58 -1.91 -0.04
CA THR A 293 -13.37 -1.18 1.22
C THR A 293 -14.54 -1.40 2.18
N MET A 294 -15.78 -1.31 1.70
CA MET A 294 -16.97 -1.56 2.53
C MET A 294 -17.12 -3.04 2.92
N THR A 295 -16.60 -3.98 2.12
CA THR A 295 -16.64 -5.41 2.44
C THR A 295 -15.84 -5.72 3.71
N ILE A 296 -14.77 -4.95 4.00
CA ILE A 296 -13.99 -5.10 5.23
C ILE A 296 -14.87 -4.88 6.47
N ALA A 297 -15.73 -3.88 6.45
CA ALA A 297 -16.63 -3.55 7.57
C ALA A 297 -17.63 -4.69 7.89
N GLY A 298 -17.91 -5.57 6.93
CA GLY A 298 -18.78 -6.72 7.12
C GLY A 298 -18.16 -7.87 7.93
N GLY A 299 -16.84 -7.88 8.12
CA GLY A 299 -16.11 -8.82 8.98
C GLY A 299 -16.01 -10.26 8.45
N ASP A 300 -16.59 -10.59 7.31
CA ASP A 300 -16.47 -11.91 6.68
C ASP A 300 -15.12 -12.05 5.96
N ARG A 301 -14.24 -12.89 6.51
CA ARG A 301 -12.89 -13.12 6.00
C ARG A 301 -12.86 -13.67 4.58
N ALA A 302 -13.79 -14.54 4.23
CA ALA A 302 -13.86 -15.13 2.89
C ALA A 302 -14.30 -14.08 1.87
N ALA A 303 -15.27 -13.24 2.22
CA ALA A 303 -15.69 -12.11 1.39
C ALA A 303 -14.56 -11.08 1.21
N VAL A 304 -13.79 -10.77 2.27
CA VAL A 304 -12.64 -9.86 2.20
C VAL A 304 -11.55 -10.42 1.28
N ALA A 305 -11.22 -11.72 1.38
CA ALA A 305 -10.22 -12.36 0.51
C ALA A 305 -10.66 -12.36 -0.97
N ASP A 306 -11.94 -12.59 -1.25
CA ASP A 306 -12.50 -12.49 -2.62
C ASP A 306 -12.47 -11.04 -3.13
N ALA A 307 -12.84 -10.08 -2.28
CA ALA A 307 -12.80 -8.66 -2.61
C ALA A 307 -11.37 -8.17 -2.89
N ALA A 308 -10.38 -8.62 -2.10
CA ALA A 308 -8.96 -8.29 -2.32
C ALA A 308 -8.46 -8.77 -3.69
N ASP A 309 -8.84 -9.97 -4.12
CA ASP A 309 -8.44 -10.47 -5.44
C ASP A 309 -9.18 -9.75 -6.58
N ARG A 310 -10.47 -9.44 -6.44
CA ARG A 310 -11.24 -8.72 -7.45
C ARG A 310 -10.75 -7.28 -7.62
N VAL A 311 -10.55 -6.57 -6.51
CA VAL A 311 -10.06 -5.19 -6.57
C VAL A 311 -8.61 -5.16 -7.08
N GLY A 312 -7.75 -6.08 -6.63
CA GLY A 312 -6.37 -6.19 -7.11
C GLY A 312 -6.31 -6.41 -8.62
N LEU A 313 -7.11 -7.34 -9.18
CA LEU A 313 -7.18 -7.56 -10.62
C LEU A 313 -7.67 -6.33 -11.40
N GLN A 314 -8.73 -5.67 -10.92
CA GLN A 314 -9.30 -4.51 -11.61
C GLN A 314 -8.34 -3.32 -11.56
N VAL A 315 -7.75 -3.03 -10.39
CA VAL A 315 -6.83 -1.90 -10.21
C VAL A 315 -5.52 -2.11 -10.97
N ALA A 316 -4.97 -3.32 -10.98
CA ALA A 316 -3.78 -3.65 -11.78
C ALA A 316 -4.00 -3.39 -13.29
N ARG A 317 -5.16 -3.79 -13.82
CA ARG A 317 -5.52 -3.55 -15.22
C ARG A 317 -5.78 -2.07 -15.53
N ALA A 318 -6.59 -1.42 -14.71
CA ALA A 318 -6.93 0.00 -14.87
C ALA A 318 -5.69 0.89 -14.71
N GLY A 319 -4.87 0.63 -13.69
CA GLY A 319 -3.64 1.37 -13.42
C GLY A 319 -2.65 1.28 -14.56
N ARG A 320 -2.44 0.08 -15.10
CA ARG A 320 -1.61 -0.11 -16.29
C ARG A 320 -2.13 0.64 -17.51
N HIS A 321 -3.43 0.54 -17.80
CA HIS A 321 -4.05 1.24 -18.92
C HIS A 321 -3.94 2.76 -18.76
N ILE A 322 -4.35 3.30 -17.62
CA ILE A 322 -4.34 4.74 -17.34
C ILE A 322 -2.91 5.28 -17.36
N GLY A 323 -1.95 4.58 -16.76
CA GLY A 323 -0.55 5.01 -16.74
C GLY A 323 0.06 5.07 -18.14
N GLN A 324 -0.15 4.04 -18.96
CA GLN A 324 0.36 3.99 -20.34
C GLN A 324 -0.30 5.07 -21.21
N GLU A 325 -1.62 5.25 -21.11
CA GLU A 325 -2.34 6.28 -21.86
C GLU A 325 -1.95 7.70 -21.42
N ALA A 326 -1.74 7.91 -20.12
CA ALA A 326 -1.28 9.19 -19.59
C ALA A 326 0.09 9.57 -20.18
N ILE A 327 1.07 8.66 -20.18
CA ILE A 327 2.38 8.88 -20.80
C ILE A 327 2.21 9.16 -22.30
N GLN A 328 1.44 8.34 -23.00
CA GLN A 328 1.24 8.47 -24.45
C GLN A 328 0.60 9.81 -24.83
N LEU A 329 -0.43 10.25 -24.09
CA LEU A 329 -1.17 11.49 -24.38
C LEU A 329 -0.36 12.76 -24.03
N HIS A 330 0.61 12.66 -23.13
CA HIS A 330 1.58 13.73 -22.86
C HIS A 330 2.73 13.76 -23.88
N GLY A 331 2.99 12.63 -24.58
CA GLY A 331 4.11 12.49 -25.50
C GLY A 331 5.46 12.54 -24.78
N GLY A 332 6.48 13.13 -25.40
CA GLY A 332 7.85 13.13 -24.86
C GLY A 332 8.00 13.62 -23.43
N ILE A 333 7.21 14.62 -22.99
CA ILE A 333 7.27 15.15 -21.63
C ILE A 333 6.80 14.13 -20.59
N GLY A 334 5.88 13.22 -20.93
CA GLY A 334 5.40 12.17 -20.06
C GLY A 334 6.46 11.13 -19.66
N MET A 335 7.57 11.08 -20.40
CA MET A 335 8.72 10.20 -20.12
C MET A 335 9.82 10.89 -19.31
N THR A 336 9.70 12.17 -19.03
CA THR A 336 10.73 12.93 -18.30
C THR A 336 10.50 12.86 -16.80
N ALA A 337 11.59 12.88 -16.03
CA ALA A 337 11.52 12.94 -14.56
C ALA A 337 10.95 14.27 -14.03
N GLU A 338 10.80 15.26 -14.88
CA GLU A 338 10.27 16.59 -14.55
C GLU A 338 8.74 16.60 -14.46
N TYR A 339 8.08 15.56 -14.95
CA TYR A 339 6.62 15.51 -14.99
C TYR A 339 6.06 14.33 -14.18
N ALA A 340 5.04 14.60 -13.36
CA ALA A 340 4.51 13.64 -12.39
C ALA A 340 3.91 12.36 -13.01
N VAL A 341 3.50 12.41 -14.29
CA VAL A 341 2.81 11.29 -14.97
C VAL A 341 3.68 10.03 -15.06
N GLY A 342 4.98 10.18 -15.37
CA GLY A 342 5.91 9.06 -15.41
C GLY A 342 6.09 8.41 -14.05
N VAL A 343 6.24 9.23 -13.00
CA VAL A 343 6.38 8.76 -11.61
C VAL A 343 5.09 8.11 -11.11
N GLY A 344 3.92 8.68 -11.44
CA GLY A 344 2.63 8.08 -11.10
C GLY A 344 2.45 6.70 -11.74
N THR A 345 2.88 6.52 -12.99
CA THR A 345 2.87 5.21 -13.65
C THR A 345 3.82 4.23 -12.96
N ALA A 346 5.03 4.69 -12.58
CA ALA A 346 5.97 3.87 -11.83
C ALA A 346 5.43 3.48 -10.43
N HIS A 347 4.72 4.38 -9.76
CA HIS A 347 4.11 4.09 -8.45
C HIS A 347 3.00 3.03 -8.56
N LEU A 348 2.16 3.11 -9.60
CA LEU A 348 1.16 2.06 -9.87
C LEU A 348 1.82 0.70 -10.09
N GLU A 349 2.95 0.65 -10.81
CA GLU A 349 3.70 -0.59 -11.03
C GLU A 349 4.35 -1.10 -9.73
N VAL A 350 4.88 -0.21 -8.87
CA VAL A 350 5.42 -0.58 -7.55
C VAL A 350 4.34 -1.22 -6.67
N LEU A 351 3.15 -0.62 -6.60
CA LEU A 351 2.01 -1.20 -5.87
C LEU A 351 1.59 -2.56 -6.44
N ASP A 352 1.51 -2.70 -7.78
CA ASP A 352 1.19 -3.95 -8.47
C ASP A 352 2.19 -5.06 -8.11
N GLN A 353 3.49 -4.75 -8.14
CA GLN A 353 4.54 -5.72 -7.81
C GLN A 353 4.61 -6.06 -6.31
N TRP A 354 4.24 -5.14 -5.44
CA TRP A 354 4.24 -5.38 -3.99
C TRP A 354 3.01 -6.16 -3.54
N LEU A 355 1.81 -5.77 -3.99
CA LEU A 355 0.55 -6.27 -3.44
C LEU A 355 -0.07 -7.45 -4.21
N GLY A 356 0.49 -7.79 -5.35
CA GLY A 356 0.01 -8.83 -6.25
C GLY A 356 -0.42 -8.26 -7.61
N ASN A 357 0.19 -8.77 -8.67
CA ASN A 357 -0.10 -8.33 -10.04
C ASN A 357 -1.39 -8.96 -10.60
N ALA A 358 -1.84 -8.48 -11.75
CA ALA A 358 -3.05 -8.97 -12.41
C ALA A 358 -3.05 -10.50 -12.62
N HIS A 359 -1.89 -11.11 -12.91
CA HIS A 359 -1.81 -12.57 -13.10
C HIS A 359 -1.97 -13.32 -11.80
N HIS A 360 -1.39 -12.83 -10.70
CA HIS A 360 -1.56 -13.41 -9.37
C HIS A 360 -3.04 -13.43 -8.95
N HIS A 361 -3.71 -12.28 -9.02
CA HIS A 361 -5.11 -12.17 -8.65
C HIS A 361 -6.02 -12.99 -9.57
N LEU A 362 -5.76 -12.98 -10.89
CA LEU A 362 -6.51 -13.80 -11.83
C LEU A 362 -6.35 -15.31 -11.55
N ALA A 363 -5.15 -15.77 -11.21
CA ALA A 363 -4.91 -17.16 -10.86
C ALA A 363 -5.68 -17.57 -9.60
N ARG A 364 -5.70 -16.73 -8.56
CA ARG A 364 -6.47 -16.97 -7.32
C ARG A 364 -7.98 -17.02 -7.58
N LEU A 365 -8.51 -16.07 -8.36
CA LEU A 365 -9.92 -16.07 -8.74
C LEU A 365 -10.29 -17.30 -9.59
N SER A 366 -9.44 -17.66 -10.57
CA SER A 366 -9.66 -18.83 -11.41
C SER A 366 -9.64 -20.13 -10.63
N GLY A 367 -8.78 -20.24 -9.59
CA GLY A 367 -8.73 -21.40 -8.70
C GLY A 367 -10.00 -21.60 -7.87
N ARG A 368 -10.82 -20.55 -7.71
CA ARG A 368 -12.07 -20.56 -6.94
C ARG A 368 -13.33 -20.48 -7.82
N VAL A 369 -13.19 -20.60 -9.13
CA VAL A 369 -14.34 -20.45 -10.04
C VAL A 369 -15.46 -21.46 -9.77
N THR A 370 -15.12 -22.65 -9.27
CA THR A 370 -16.07 -23.70 -8.92
C THR A 370 -16.83 -23.44 -7.61
N ASP A 371 -16.38 -22.46 -6.80
CA ASP A 371 -17.04 -22.10 -5.54
C ASP A 371 -18.24 -21.16 -5.77
N HIS A 372 -18.42 -20.71 -6.99
CA HIS A 372 -19.52 -19.85 -7.40
C HIS A 372 -20.59 -20.63 -8.19
N ASP A 373 -21.86 -20.36 -7.88
CA ASP A 373 -22.99 -20.87 -8.65
C ASP A 373 -22.94 -20.34 -10.09
N LEU A 374 -23.55 -21.11 -11.02
CA LEU A 374 -23.71 -20.66 -12.39
C LEU A 374 -24.49 -19.35 -12.42
N VAL A 375 -23.92 -18.37 -13.12
CA VAL A 375 -24.64 -17.10 -13.38
C VAL A 375 -25.82 -17.44 -14.28
N GLU A 376 -27.05 -17.27 -13.78
CA GLU A 376 -28.25 -17.36 -14.62
C GLU A 376 -28.15 -16.29 -15.71
N ALA A 377 -28.31 -16.73 -16.97
CA ALA A 377 -28.42 -15.80 -18.05
C ALA A 377 -29.58 -14.83 -17.77
N LEU A 378 -29.35 -13.55 -17.92
CA LEU A 378 -30.40 -12.54 -17.81
C LEU A 378 -31.52 -12.92 -18.78
N SER A 379 -32.66 -13.33 -18.24
CA SER A 379 -33.87 -13.66 -19.00
C SER A 379 -34.55 -12.40 -19.53
#